data_4b074b0c190b14c906a067218f36f714
#
_entry.id   4b074b0c190b14c906a067218f36f714
#
_cell.length_a   1.000
_cell.length_b   1.000
_cell.length_c   1.000
_cell.angle_alpha   90.00
_cell.angle_beta   90.00
_cell.angle_gamma   90.00
#
_symmetry.space_group_name_H-M   'P 1'
#
loop_
_entity.id
_entity.type
_entity.pdbx_description
1 polymer ?
#
loop_
_entity_poly.entity_id
_entity_poly.type
_entity_poly.pdbx_seq_one_letter_code
_entity_poly.pdbx_strand_id
1 'polypeptide(L)'
;MSEFDQKQRKFPCVYMRGGTSKAVFFHAEDLPQDENEWPEIFMKVMGTPDVKQIDGMGGTVSSTSKIAVIRKSDRPGVDVDYTFRQVDIKIPRVDGSANCGNISSAVGPYAIDEGLVEAVEPITVVRVYNTNTDKVIEEHVRVKDGHACMYGDEVIQGVPGSGSRIDMYFEDPSGSRTGKLFPTGQKQEVFDVPGYGPATVTVMDCSNPVVFIKASDLGIQGTELTELNNNQEVMEHIERIRGMAAQKIGFVEDYMEARTKATSAPKVSIVSAPQDYVNMDGKTVPADAMDL
;
A
#
# COMPACT_ATOMS: atom_id res chain seq x y z
N MET A 1 -31.58 -11.05 -6.86
CA MET A 1 -31.03 -11.99 -5.84
C MET A 1 -30.70 -13.25 -6.61
N SER A 2 -29.43 -13.45 -6.95
CA SER A 2 -28.96 -14.72 -7.51
C SER A 2 -29.21 -15.81 -6.46
N GLU A 3 -29.73 -16.97 -6.88
CA GLU A 3 -29.75 -18.16 -6.04
C GLU A 3 -28.33 -18.37 -5.52
N PHE A 4 -28.15 -18.21 -4.19
CA PHE A 4 -26.87 -18.53 -3.56
C PHE A 4 -26.62 -20.01 -3.81
N ASP A 5 -25.59 -20.30 -4.61
CA ASP A 5 -25.07 -21.66 -4.70
C ASP A 5 -24.68 -22.07 -3.27
N GLN A 6 -25.43 -23.01 -2.70
CA GLN A 6 -25.25 -23.47 -1.33
C GLN A 6 -23.93 -24.24 -1.13
N LYS A 7 -23.10 -24.34 -2.17
CA LYS A 7 -21.81 -25.03 -2.11
C LYS A 7 -20.73 -24.09 -1.63
N GLN A 8 -19.95 -24.54 -0.67
CA GLN A 8 -18.73 -23.86 -0.25
C GLN A 8 -17.73 -23.82 -1.40
N ARG A 9 -17.26 -22.62 -1.75
CA ARG A 9 -16.20 -22.42 -2.75
C ARG A 9 -14.84 -22.53 -2.08
N LYS A 10 -13.86 -23.14 -2.78
CA LYS A 10 -12.48 -23.27 -2.32
C LYS A 10 -11.57 -22.62 -3.36
N PHE A 11 -10.61 -21.84 -2.88
CA PHE A 11 -9.58 -21.21 -3.69
C PHE A 11 -8.21 -21.54 -3.12
N PRO A 12 -7.27 -22.13 -3.90
CA PRO A 12 -5.87 -22.20 -3.48
C PRO A 12 -5.32 -20.82 -3.22
N CYS A 13 -4.55 -20.65 -2.16
CA CYS A 13 -3.95 -19.37 -1.83
C CYS A 13 -2.76 -19.52 -0.89
N VAL A 14 -1.88 -18.53 -0.89
CA VAL A 14 -0.79 -18.40 0.07
C VAL A 14 -1.05 -17.19 0.96
N TYR A 15 -0.97 -17.38 2.28
CA TYR A 15 -1.07 -16.28 3.23
C TYR A 15 0.32 -15.91 3.72
N MET A 16 0.81 -14.74 3.32
CA MET A 16 2.18 -14.35 3.62
C MET A 16 2.32 -12.87 3.96
N ARG A 17 3.44 -12.56 4.60
CA ARG A 17 3.84 -11.20 4.96
C ARG A 17 4.71 -10.59 3.85
N GLY A 18 4.49 -9.31 3.58
CA GLY A 18 5.40 -8.45 2.83
C GLY A 18 5.66 -7.18 3.63
N GLY A 19 6.94 -6.88 3.95
CA GLY A 19 7.28 -5.76 4.83
C GLY A 19 6.48 -5.79 6.13
N THR A 20 5.80 -4.71 6.50
CA THR A 20 4.91 -4.58 7.67
C THR A 20 3.45 -4.93 7.38
N SER A 21 3.16 -5.50 6.22
CA SER A 21 1.80 -5.90 5.82
C SER A 21 1.71 -7.40 5.62
N LYS A 22 0.49 -7.93 5.61
CA LYS A 22 0.19 -9.30 5.18
C LYS A 22 -1.01 -9.34 4.25
N ALA A 23 -0.99 -10.28 3.32
CA ALA A 23 -2.02 -10.46 2.31
C ALA A 23 -2.29 -11.94 2.02
N VAL A 24 -3.44 -12.19 1.42
CA VAL A 24 -3.71 -13.46 0.73
C VAL A 24 -3.28 -13.30 -0.72
N PHE A 25 -2.43 -14.20 -1.17
CA PHE A 25 -1.93 -14.27 -2.54
C PHE A 25 -2.67 -15.36 -3.30
N PHE A 26 -3.13 -15.03 -4.49
CA PHE A 26 -3.77 -15.96 -5.42
C PHE A 26 -2.99 -16.03 -6.73
N HIS A 27 -2.95 -17.20 -7.32
CA HIS A 27 -2.75 -17.30 -8.75
C HIS A 27 -4.01 -16.78 -9.45
N ALA A 28 -3.85 -15.96 -10.47
CA ALA A 28 -5.00 -15.46 -11.24
C ALA A 28 -5.81 -16.60 -11.90
N GLU A 29 -5.15 -17.71 -12.21
CA GLU A 29 -5.77 -18.91 -12.82
C GLU A 29 -6.72 -19.63 -11.86
N ASP A 30 -6.54 -19.48 -10.54
CA ASP A 30 -7.41 -20.07 -9.51
C ASP A 30 -8.65 -19.21 -9.23
N LEU A 31 -8.73 -18.01 -9.80
CA LEU A 31 -9.87 -17.11 -9.68
C LEU A 31 -10.75 -17.17 -10.93
N PRO A 32 -12.03 -16.74 -10.84
CA PRO A 32 -12.88 -16.59 -12.00
C PRO A 32 -12.22 -15.72 -13.09
N GLN A 33 -12.44 -16.08 -14.35
CA GLN A 33 -11.95 -15.27 -15.48
C GLN A 33 -12.58 -13.88 -15.56
N ASP A 34 -13.82 -13.75 -15.09
CA ASP A 34 -14.47 -12.45 -14.95
C ASP A 34 -13.98 -11.77 -13.67
N GLU A 35 -13.09 -10.79 -13.84
CA GLU A 35 -12.54 -10.02 -12.72
C GLU A 35 -13.60 -9.21 -11.95
N ASN A 36 -14.81 -9.02 -12.51
CA ASN A 36 -15.90 -8.38 -11.79
C ASN A 36 -16.45 -9.23 -10.63
N GLU A 37 -16.18 -10.53 -10.62
CA GLU A 37 -16.51 -11.42 -9.48
C GLU A 37 -15.51 -11.31 -8.32
N TRP A 38 -14.30 -10.85 -8.57
CA TRP A 38 -13.21 -10.83 -7.58
C TRP A 38 -13.53 -10.02 -6.31
N PRO A 39 -14.13 -8.82 -6.39
CA PRO A 39 -14.41 -8.04 -5.18
C PRO A 39 -15.26 -8.79 -4.16
N GLU A 40 -16.27 -9.55 -4.59
CA GLU A 40 -17.10 -10.33 -3.67
C GLU A 40 -16.30 -11.45 -3.00
N ILE A 41 -15.47 -12.15 -3.78
CA ILE A 41 -14.58 -13.20 -3.27
C ILE A 41 -13.61 -12.62 -2.24
N PHE A 42 -12.97 -11.50 -2.56
CA PHE A 42 -11.97 -10.87 -1.68
C PHE A 42 -12.59 -10.36 -0.37
N MET A 43 -13.78 -9.80 -0.42
CA MET A 43 -14.50 -9.40 0.78
C MET A 43 -14.83 -10.60 1.67
N LYS A 44 -15.28 -11.71 1.10
CA LYS A 44 -15.56 -12.95 1.85
C LYS A 44 -14.28 -13.55 2.43
N VAL A 45 -13.20 -13.61 1.65
CA VAL A 45 -11.90 -14.11 2.11
C VAL A 45 -11.37 -13.28 3.28
N MET A 46 -11.56 -11.97 3.27
CA MET A 46 -11.12 -11.07 4.35
C MET A 46 -12.11 -11.00 5.53
N GLY A 47 -13.36 -11.44 5.37
CA GLY A 47 -14.40 -11.29 6.39
C GLY A 47 -14.95 -9.86 6.46
N THR A 48 -15.10 -9.19 5.32
CA THR A 48 -15.61 -7.81 5.19
C THR A 48 -17.07 -7.83 4.74
N PRO A 49 -17.93 -6.94 5.28
CA PRO A 49 -17.66 -5.87 6.27
C PRO A 49 -17.88 -6.37 7.72
N ASP A 50 -16.83 -6.42 8.49
CA ASP A 50 -16.86 -6.68 9.94
C ASP A 50 -15.59 -6.12 10.59
N VAL A 51 -15.75 -5.38 11.70
CA VAL A 51 -14.63 -4.77 12.42
C VAL A 51 -13.63 -5.77 12.98
N LYS A 52 -14.03 -7.01 13.17
CA LYS A 52 -13.18 -8.11 13.63
C LYS A 52 -12.72 -9.03 12.50
N GLN A 53 -13.35 -8.90 11.32
CA GLN A 53 -13.12 -9.81 10.19
C GLN A 53 -13.10 -11.30 10.63
N ILE A 54 -14.01 -11.65 11.53
CA ILE A 54 -13.97 -12.93 12.27
C ILE A 54 -14.25 -14.14 11.37
N ASP A 55 -14.99 -13.93 10.29
CA ASP A 55 -15.33 -14.97 9.30
C ASP A 55 -14.39 -14.93 8.08
N GLY A 56 -13.14 -14.48 8.29
CA GLY A 56 -12.17 -14.37 7.22
C GLY A 56 -10.73 -14.34 7.69
N MET A 57 -9.82 -14.07 6.75
CA MET A 57 -8.38 -14.03 6.97
C MET A 57 -7.86 -12.62 7.27
N GLY A 58 -8.71 -11.62 7.31
CA GLY A 58 -8.33 -10.25 7.65
C GLY A 58 -7.87 -10.11 9.09
N GLY A 59 -7.05 -9.08 9.36
CA GLY A 59 -6.47 -8.84 10.68
C GLY A 59 -6.87 -7.51 11.29
N THR A 60 -8.05 -6.99 10.94
CA THR A 60 -8.73 -5.85 11.56
C THR A 60 -8.12 -4.46 11.34
N VAL A 61 -6.97 -4.39 10.64
CA VAL A 61 -6.34 -3.13 10.24
C VAL A 61 -5.96 -3.16 8.77
N SER A 62 -5.79 -2.00 8.15
CA SER A 62 -5.54 -1.89 6.70
C SER A 62 -4.27 -2.60 6.24
N SER A 63 -3.24 -2.69 7.10
CA SER A 63 -2.00 -3.42 6.79
C SER A 63 -2.18 -4.94 6.73
N THR A 64 -3.29 -5.47 7.25
CA THR A 64 -3.55 -6.91 7.35
C THR A 64 -4.84 -7.35 6.63
N SER A 65 -5.42 -6.48 5.79
CA SER A 65 -6.64 -6.75 5.00
C SER A 65 -6.38 -6.46 3.52
N LYS A 66 -5.56 -7.31 2.90
CA LYS A 66 -5.01 -7.11 1.57
C LYS A 66 -5.03 -8.39 0.74
N ILE A 67 -5.14 -8.20 -0.57
CA ILE A 67 -5.07 -9.27 -1.57
C ILE A 67 -3.98 -8.93 -2.58
N ALA A 68 -3.25 -9.94 -3.00
CA ALA A 68 -2.36 -9.92 -4.15
C ALA A 68 -2.81 -10.99 -5.14
N VAL A 69 -2.98 -10.64 -6.40
CA VAL A 69 -3.24 -11.58 -7.48
C VAL A 69 -2.03 -11.58 -8.40
N ILE A 70 -1.45 -12.76 -8.61
CA ILE A 70 -0.23 -12.93 -9.40
C ILE A 70 -0.53 -13.84 -10.60
N ARG A 71 0.01 -13.46 -11.74
CA ARG A 71 0.01 -14.32 -12.95
C ARG A 71 1.36 -14.23 -13.64
N LYS A 72 1.73 -15.27 -14.39
CA LYS A 72 2.87 -15.18 -15.29
C LYS A 72 2.60 -14.10 -16.33
N SER A 73 3.60 -13.28 -16.61
CA SER A 73 3.45 -12.16 -17.55
C SER A 73 3.70 -12.60 -18.99
N ASP A 74 2.88 -12.07 -19.90
CA ASP A 74 3.13 -12.15 -21.34
C ASP A 74 3.91 -10.94 -21.89
N ARG A 75 4.32 -10.01 -20.99
CA ARG A 75 5.02 -8.79 -21.34
C ARG A 75 6.51 -9.07 -21.56
N PRO A 76 7.12 -8.56 -22.64
CA PRO A 76 8.56 -8.71 -22.85
C PRO A 76 9.36 -8.16 -21.67
N GLY A 77 10.29 -8.97 -21.13
CA GLY A 77 11.20 -8.57 -20.06
C GLY A 77 10.53 -8.41 -18.68
N VAL A 78 9.34 -9.00 -18.48
CA VAL A 78 8.62 -9.07 -17.22
C VAL A 78 8.31 -10.52 -16.91
N ASP A 79 8.48 -10.94 -15.66
CA ASP A 79 8.26 -12.32 -15.24
C ASP A 79 6.82 -12.55 -14.80
N VAL A 80 6.27 -11.62 -13.97
CA VAL A 80 4.93 -11.73 -13.41
C VAL A 80 4.19 -10.41 -13.43
N ASP A 81 2.87 -10.47 -13.61
CA ASP A 81 1.96 -9.37 -13.37
C ASP A 81 1.42 -9.47 -11.94
N TYR A 82 1.45 -8.38 -11.22
CA TYR A 82 0.97 -8.23 -9.85
C TYR A 82 -0.18 -7.23 -9.78
N THR A 83 -1.31 -7.68 -9.28
CA THR A 83 -2.50 -6.86 -9.04
C THR A 83 -2.78 -6.77 -7.55
N PHE A 84 -2.69 -5.57 -6.99
CA PHE A 84 -2.97 -5.31 -5.58
C PHE A 84 -4.43 -4.91 -5.36
N ARG A 85 -5.02 -5.37 -4.25
CA ARG A 85 -6.33 -4.92 -3.78
C ARG A 85 -6.32 -4.68 -2.28
N GLN A 86 -6.77 -3.50 -1.88
CA GLN A 86 -7.05 -3.16 -0.48
C GLN A 86 -8.51 -3.51 -0.18
N VAL A 87 -8.75 -4.40 0.78
CA VAL A 87 -10.12 -4.71 1.23
C VAL A 87 -10.43 -3.87 2.46
N ASP A 88 -11.49 -3.08 2.40
CA ASP A 88 -11.94 -2.29 3.54
C ASP A 88 -12.44 -3.21 4.67
N ILE A 89 -12.34 -2.76 5.91
CA ILE A 89 -12.73 -3.55 7.07
C ILE A 89 -14.22 -3.37 7.39
N LYS A 90 -14.67 -2.12 7.38
CA LYS A 90 -15.97 -1.71 7.91
C LYS A 90 -17.07 -1.59 6.86
N ILE A 91 -16.68 -1.35 5.62
CA ILE A 91 -17.60 -1.15 4.51
C ILE A 91 -17.33 -2.14 3.37
N PRO A 92 -18.36 -2.59 2.62
CA PRO A 92 -18.17 -3.58 1.55
C PRO A 92 -17.52 -2.93 0.33
N ARG A 93 -16.19 -2.78 0.39
CA ARG A 93 -15.40 -2.16 -0.68
C ARG A 93 -14.06 -2.83 -0.85
N VAL A 94 -13.67 -2.99 -2.12
CA VAL A 94 -12.34 -3.38 -2.56
C VAL A 94 -11.76 -2.27 -3.41
N ASP A 95 -10.60 -1.75 -3.04
CA ASP A 95 -9.95 -0.63 -3.71
C ASP A 95 -8.65 -1.09 -4.38
N GLY A 96 -8.48 -0.77 -5.66
CA GLY A 96 -7.29 -1.02 -6.46
C GLY A 96 -6.61 0.27 -6.95
N SER A 97 -6.95 1.44 -6.39
CA SER A 97 -6.46 2.73 -6.87
C SER A 97 -5.01 3.05 -6.50
N ALA A 98 -4.41 2.27 -5.59
CA ALA A 98 -3.02 2.47 -5.13
C ALA A 98 -2.22 1.18 -5.21
N ASN A 99 -0.90 1.27 -5.14
CA ASN A 99 0.01 0.16 -4.90
C ASN A 99 0.33 0.02 -3.39
N CYS A 100 0.78 -1.16 -2.99
CA CYS A 100 1.31 -1.43 -1.66
C CYS A 100 2.75 -1.89 -1.74
N GLY A 101 3.71 -0.99 -1.50
CA GLY A 101 5.14 -1.32 -1.51
C GLY A 101 5.52 -2.44 -0.55
N ASN A 102 4.85 -2.52 0.61
CA ASN A 102 5.06 -3.62 1.56
C ASN A 102 4.69 -4.99 0.95
N ILE A 103 3.52 -5.11 0.33
CA ILE A 103 3.09 -6.37 -0.27
C ILE A 103 3.88 -6.67 -1.55
N SER A 104 4.32 -5.64 -2.29
CA SER A 104 5.20 -5.84 -3.45
C SER A 104 6.43 -6.67 -3.07
N SER A 105 7.06 -6.45 -1.90
CA SER A 105 8.26 -7.21 -1.49
C SER A 105 8.06 -8.72 -1.29
N ALA A 106 6.82 -9.19 -1.29
CA ALA A 106 6.51 -10.61 -1.19
C ALA A 106 6.21 -11.25 -2.55
N VAL A 107 6.14 -10.47 -3.62
CA VAL A 107 5.76 -10.98 -4.95
C VAL A 107 6.88 -11.83 -5.55
N GLY A 108 8.13 -11.38 -5.46
CA GLY A 108 9.29 -12.14 -5.94
C GLY A 108 9.45 -13.49 -5.22
N PRO A 109 9.50 -13.53 -3.88
CA PRO A 109 9.51 -14.78 -3.13
C PRO A 109 8.35 -15.72 -3.50
N TYR A 110 7.13 -15.18 -3.57
CA TYR A 110 5.96 -15.95 -3.99
C TYR A 110 6.13 -16.54 -5.38
N ALA A 111 6.58 -15.74 -6.35
CA ALA A 111 6.74 -16.17 -7.74
C ALA A 111 7.78 -17.29 -7.90
N ILE A 112 8.84 -17.27 -7.07
CA ILE A 112 9.86 -18.32 -7.05
C ILE A 112 9.28 -19.60 -6.42
N ASP A 113 8.69 -19.50 -5.24
CA ASP A 113 8.23 -20.68 -4.49
C ASP A 113 7.02 -21.36 -5.13
N GLU A 114 6.17 -20.61 -5.86
CA GLU A 114 5.06 -21.15 -6.66
C GLU A 114 5.47 -21.56 -8.11
N GLY A 115 6.77 -21.46 -8.43
CA GLY A 115 7.31 -21.94 -9.72
C GLY A 115 6.93 -21.08 -10.92
N LEU A 116 6.51 -19.84 -10.72
CA LEU A 116 6.25 -18.88 -11.81
C LEU A 116 7.56 -18.35 -12.41
N VAL A 117 8.62 -18.32 -11.61
CA VAL A 117 9.98 -17.89 -11.97
C VAL A 117 10.95 -18.99 -11.61
N GLU A 118 11.89 -19.30 -12.50
CA GLU A 118 12.96 -20.26 -12.23
C GLU A 118 13.92 -19.71 -11.15
N ALA A 119 14.16 -20.51 -10.13
CA ALA A 119 15.07 -20.15 -9.04
C ALA A 119 16.53 -20.20 -9.50
N VAL A 120 17.26 -19.12 -9.35
CA VAL A 120 18.70 -18.99 -9.65
C VAL A 120 19.44 -18.57 -8.39
N GLU A 121 20.37 -19.43 -7.92
CA GLU A 121 21.20 -19.13 -6.74
C GLU A 121 22.42 -18.26 -7.09
N PRO A 122 22.87 -17.40 -6.19
CA PRO A 122 22.34 -17.13 -4.84
C PRO A 122 21.26 -16.05 -4.80
N ILE A 123 20.98 -15.39 -5.93
CA ILE A 123 19.99 -14.32 -6.06
C ILE A 123 19.23 -14.53 -7.36
N THR A 124 17.91 -14.57 -7.25
CA THR A 124 17.01 -14.51 -8.40
C THR A 124 16.51 -13.08 -8.55
N VAL A 125 16.63 -12.52 -9.74
CA VAL A 125 16.04 -11.24 -10.10
C VAL A 125 14.64 -11.51 -10.67
N VAL A 126 13.61 -10.94 -10.04
CA VAL A 126 12.22 -11.07 -10.49
C VAL A 126 11.72 -9.71 -10.95
N ARG A 127 11.27 -9.62 -12.18
CA ARG A 127 10.71 -8.41 -12.77
C ARG A 127 9.19 -8.45 -12.70
N VAL A 128 8.63 -7.62 -11.83
CA VAL A 128 7.21 -7.58 -11.49
C VAL A 128 6.55 -6.37 -12.16
N TYR A 129 5.57 -6.59 -13.03
CA TYR A 129 4.74 -5.50 -13.52
C TYR A 129 3.56 -5.27 -12.58
N ASN A 130 3.50 -4.09 -11.99
CA ASN A 130 2.39 -3.70 -11.13
C ASN A 130 1.25 -3.13 -11.97
N THR A 131 0.12 -3.83 -12.04
CA THR A 131 -1.04 -3.45 -12.84
C THR A 131 -1.81 -2.25 -12.28
N ASN A 132 -1.57 -1.86 -11.02
CA ASN A 132 -2.20 -0.68 -10.41
C ASN A 132 -1.52 0.63 -10.81
N THR A 133 -0.22 0.57 -11.15
CA THR A 133 0.61 1.76 -11.42
C THR A 133 1.21 1.77 -12.81
N ASP A 134 1.06 0.68 -13.57
CA ASP A 134 1.68 0.46 -14.88
C ASP A 134 3.21 0.63 -14.84
N LYS A 135 3.84 0.18 -13.75
CA LYS A 135 5.27 0.29 -13.50
C LYS A 135 5.89 -1.08 -13.22
N VAL A 136 7.18 -1.21 -13.54
CA VAL A 136 7.96 -2.40 -13.23
C VAL A 136 8.67 -2.21 -11.89
N ILE A 137 8.70 -3.28 -11.11
CA ILE A 137 9.48 -3.39 -9.87
C ILE A 137 10.44 -4.55 -10.10
N GLU A 138 11.74 -4.32 -9.95
CA GLU A 138 12.74 -5.36 -9.98
C GLU A 138 13.06 -5.77 -8.54
N GLU A 139 12.91 -7.04 -8.22
CA GLU A 139 13.13 -7.61 -6.88
C GLU A 139 14.31 -8.57 -6.91
N HIS A 140 15.32 -8.33 -6.07
CA HIS A 140 16.46 -9.22 -5.89
C HIS A 140 16.21 -10.11 -4.67
N VAL A 141 15.86 -11.35 -4.91
CA VAL A 141 15.47 -12.33 -3.89
C VAL A 141 16.61 -13.33 -3.67
N ARG A 142 17.07 -13.45 -2.44
CA ARG A 142 18.04 -14.50 -2.08
C ARG A 142 17.39 -15.86 -2.19
N VAL A 143 18.08 -16.81 -2.83
CA VAL A 143 17.59 -18.15 -3.09
C VAL A 143 18.61 -19.19 -2.59
N LYS A 144 18.10 -20.26 -2.00
CA LYS A 144 18.86 -21.42 -1.60
C LYS A 144 18.03 -22.69 -1.73
N ASP A 145 18.65 -23.75 -2.25
CA ASP A 145 18.02 -25.06 -2.46
C ASP A 145 16.73 -24.97 -3.30
N GLY A 146 16.71 -24.03 -4.28
CA GLY A 146 15.58 -23.78 -5.17
C GLY A 146 14.41 -22.98 -4.59
N HIS A 147 14.54 -22.43 -3.38
CA HIS A 147 13.50 -21.67 -2.68
C HIS A 147 13.97 -20.28 -2.25
N ALA A 148 13.03 -19.35 -2.12
CA ALA A 148 13.30 -18.04 -1.56
C ALA A 148 13.72 -18.15 -0.09
N CYS A 149 14.83 -17.49 0.29
CA CYS A 149 15.31 -17.50 1.66
C CYS A 149 14.36 -16.72 2.58
N MET A 150 13.90 -17.36 3.66
CA MET A 150 13.06 -16.72 4.67
C MET A 150 13.86 -16.09 5.80
N TYR A 151 15.03 -16.66 6.12
CA TYR A 151 15.86 -16.26 7.25
C TYR A 151 17.02 -15.37 6.80
N GLY A 152 17.36 -14.39 7.64
CA GLY A 152 18.46 -13.45 7.44
C GLY A 152 18.57 -12.49 8.61
N ASP A 153 19.33 -11.44 8.42
CA ASP A 153 19.68 -10.43 9.42
C ASP A 153 18.96 -9.08 9.21
N GLU A 154 18.12 -8.97 8.17
CA GLU A 154 17.38 -7.73 7.91
C GLU A 154 16.28 -7.50 8.94
N VAL A 155 16.30 -6.34 9.58
CA VAL A 155 15.33 -5.92 10.61
C VAL A 155 14.43 -4.82 10.04
N ILE A 156 13.12 -5.06 10.11
CA ILE A 156 12.11 -4.08 9.71
C ILE A 156 11.42 -3.56 10.96
N GLN A 157 11.39 -2.24 11.15
CA GLN A 157 10.69 -1.62 12.26
C GLN A 157 9.20 -2.02 12.29
N GLY A 158 8.72 -2.45 13.47
CA GLY A 158 7.35 -2.95 13.66
C GLY A 158 7.13 -4.42 13.25
N VAL A 159 8.19 -5.14 12.86
CA VAL A 159 8.16 -6.59 12.61
C VAL A 159 9.07 -7.29 13.60
N PRO A 160 8.56 -8.25 14.40
CA PRO A 160 9.41 -9.02 15.32
C PRO A 160 10.45 -9.87 14.60
N GLY A 161 11.69 -9.87 15.13
CA GLY A 161 12.78 -10.67 14.62
C GLY A 161 13.47 -10.07 13.39
N SER A 162 14.10 -10.93 12.60
CA SER A 162 14.77 -10.57 11.35
C SER A 162 14.39 -11.54 10.23
N GLY A 163 14.68 -11.18 8.99
CA GLY A 163 14.38 -11.98 7.81
C GLY A 163 15.40 -11.83 6.70
N SER A 164 15.17 -12.51 5.60
CA SER A 164 15.98 -12.35 4.40
C SER A 164 15.73 -10.99 3.78
N ARG A 165 16.78 -10.28 3.40
CA ARG A 165 16.73 -9.02 2.70
C ARG A 165 16.24 -9.22 1.26
N ILE A 166 15.33 -8.34 0.82
CA ILE A 166 14.86 -8.25 -0.56
C ILE A 166 15.13 -6.82 -1.00
N ASP A 167 15.99 -6.62 -2.00
CA ASP A 167 16.22 -5.30 -2.59
C ASP A 167 15.19 -5.07 -3.70
N MET A 168 14.51 -3.94 -3.64
CA MET A 168 13.45 -3.58 -4.58
C MET A 168 13.80 -2.31 -5.31
N TYR A 169 13.77 -2.35 -6.63
CA TYR A 169 14.03 -1.21 -7.51
C TYR A 169 12.75 -0.86 -8.25
N PHE A 170 12.17 0.29 -7.93
CA PHE A 170 10.99 0.82 -8.62
C PHE A 170 11.46 1.57 -9.85
N GLU A 171 11.20 1.02 -11.04
CA GLU A 171 11.58 1.64 -12.30
C GLU A 171 10.66 2.82 -12.61
N ASP A 172 11.26 3.99 -12.89
CA ASP A 172 10.56 5.23 -13.24
C ASP A 172 9.29 5.47 -12.37
N PRO A 173 9.43 5.62 -11.04
CA PRO A 173 8.30 5.70 -10.13
C PRO A 173 7.51 7.01 -10.24
N SER A 174 8.02 7.98 -11.01
CA SER A 174 7.42 9.31 -11.16
C SER A 174 6.11 9.23 -11.92
N GLY A 175 5.09 9.94 -11.41
CA GLY A 175 3.82 10.12 -12.11
C GLY A 175 3.05 8.82 -12.35
N SER A 176 3.19 7.84 -11.48
CA SER A 176 2.59 6.51 -11.64
C SER A 176 1.06 6.55 -11.78
N ARG A 177 0.40 7.57 -11.24
CA ARG A 177 -1.06 7.75 -11.27
C ARG A 177 -1.50 8.98 -12.04
N THR A 178 -0.65 9.99 -12.12
CA THR A 178 -0.98 11.31 -12.67
C THR A 178 -0.16 11.67 -13.90
N GLY A 179 0.84 10.87 -14.24
CA GLY A 179 1.75 11.10 -15.36
C GLY A 179 2.88 12.10 -15.08
N LYS A 180 2.93 12.70 -13.88
CA LYS A 180 3.95 13.70 -13.50
C LYS A 180 4.36 13.57 -12.04
N LEU A 181 5.66 13.77 -11.75
CA LEU A 181 6.17 13.79 -10.37
C LEU A 181 5.48 14.88 -9.53
N PHE A 182 5.31 16.07 -10.08
CA PHE A 182 4.56 17.17 -9.48
C PHE A 182 3.30 17.41 -10.32
N PRO A 183 2.18 16.73 -10.02
CA PRO A 183 0.99 16.75 -10.87
C PRO A 183 0.31 18.12 -10.96
N THR A 184 0.48 18.97 -9.93
CA THR A 184 -0.02 20.35 -9.95
C THR A 184 0.88 21.31 -10.71
N GLY A 185 2.07 20.86 -11.16
CA GLY A 185 3.09 21.68 -11.81
C GLY A 185 3.95 22.52 -10.86
N GLN A 186 3.68 22.45 -9.55
CA GLN A 186 4.40 23.20 -8.51
C GLN A 186 5.07 22.23 -7.54
N LYS A 187 6.33 22.56 -7.13
CA LYS A 187 7.00 21.84 -6.05
C LYS A 187 6.39 22.14 -4.69
N GLN A 188 5.89 23.35 -4.53
CA GLN A 188 5.21 23.80 -3.32
C GLN A 188 4.13 24.81 -3.69
N GLU A 189 2.99 24.74 -3.04
CA GLU A 189 1.87 25.62 -3.25
C GLU A 189 1.07 25.85 -1.96
N VAL A 190 0.22 26.86 -1.96
CA VAL A 190 -0.64 27.18 -0.82
C VAL A 190 -2.08 26.82 -1.18
N PHE A 191 -2.69 25.99 -0.35
CA PHE A 191 -4.12 25.73 -0.36
C PHE A 191 -4.81 26.68 0.63
N ASP A 192 -5.84 27.38 0.17
CA ASP A 192 -6.74 28.11 1.06
C ASP A 192 -7.83 27.15 1.54
N VAL A 193 -7.58 26.52 2.69
CA VAL A 193 -8.41 25.42 3.19
C VAL A 193 -9.68 25.97 3.83
N PRO A 194 -10.88 25.67 3.32
CA PRO A 194 -12.13 26.21 3.84
C PRO A 194 -12.26 25.97 5.36
N GLY A 195 -12.42 27.04 6.12
CA GLY A 195 -12.58 27.01 7.58
C GLY A 195 -11.28 26.90 8.39
N TYR A 196 -10.11 26.75 7.73
CA TYR A 196 -8.81 26.58 8.40
C TYR A 196 -7.76 27.62 7.95
N GLY A 197 -7.95 28.22 6.77
CA GLY A 197 -7.01 29.18 6.22
C GLY A 197 -5.90 28.54 5.38
N PRO A 198 -4.78 29.27 5.14
CA PRO A 198 -3.75 28.83 4.20
C PRO A 198 -2.91 27.69 4.77
N ALA A 199 -2.66 26.66 3.99
CA ALA A 199 -1.76 25.56 4.28
C ALA A 199 -0.76 25.38 3.13
N THR A 200 0.53 25.34 3.45
CA THR A 200 1.59 25.12 2.46
C THR A 200 1.81 23.63 2.24
N VAL A 201 1.63 23.16 1.00
CA VAL A 201 1.71 21.74 0.66
C VAL A 201 2.65 21.48 -0.50
N THR A 202 3.15 20.26 -0.57
CA THR A 202 3.77 19.66 -1.75
C THR A 202 2.92 18.46 -2.16
N VAL A 203 2.38 18.48 -3.38
CA VAL A 203 1.70 17.32 -3.97
C VAL A 203 2.65 16.62 -4.90
N MET A 204 2.99 15.37 -4.59
CA MET A 204 3.96 14.58 -5.35
C MET A 204 3.40 13.20 -5.67
N ASP A 205 3.63 12.74 -6.90
CA ASP A 205 3.31 11.38 -7.32
C ASP A 205 4.61 10.63 -7.63
N CYS A 206 5.05 9.84 -6.65
CA CYS A 206 6.21 8.97 -6.78
C CYS A 206 5.81 7.59 -6.27
N SER A 207 5.49 6.67 -7.17
CA SER A 207 4.87 5.37 -6.90
C SER A 207 3.43 5.46 -6.36
N ASN A 208 3.14 6.42 -5.50
CA ASN A 208 1.79 6.80 -5.05
C ASN A 208 1.70 8.32 -4.89
N PRO A 209 0.55 8.94 -5.16
CA PRO A 209 0.32 10.33 -4.86
C PRO A 209 0.30 10.60 -3.34
N VAL A 210 1.08 11.57 -2.91
CA VAL A 210 1.19 11.99 -1.51
C VAL A 210 1.14 13.52 -1.43
N VAL A 211 0.46 14.03 -0.42
CA VAL A 211 0.47 15.43 -0.03
C VAL A 211 1.33 15.56 1.23
N PHE A 212 2.42 16.28 1.12
CA PHE A 212 3.27 16.62 2.27
C PHE A 212 2.83 17.96 2.85
N ILE A 213 2.68 18.01 4.18
CA ILE A 213 2.33 19.21 4.93
C ILE A 213 3.17 19.31 6.20
N LYS A 214 3.56 20.52 6.56
CA LYS A 214 4.27 20.75 7.84
C LYS A 214 3.31 20.61 9.02
N ALA A 215 3.77 19.94 10.06
CA ALA A 215 3.04 19.81 11.33
C ALA A 215 2.62 21.17 11.89
N SER A 216 3.50 22.18 11.80
CA SER A 216 3.24 23.56 12.24
C SER A 216 2.03 24.20 11.57
N ASP A 217 1.77 23.89 10.29
CA ASP A 217 0.63 24.44 9.53
C ASP A 217 -0.70 23.78 9.95
N LEU A 218 -0.63 22.66 10.67
CA LEU A 218 -1.76 21.98 11.30
C LEU A 218 -1.90 22.33 12.81
N GLY A 219 -0.99 23.15 13.37
CA GLY A 219 -0.98 23.49 14.78
C GLY A 219 -0.55 22.34 15.70
N ILE A 220 0.21 21.36 15.18
CA ILE A 220 0.73 20.20 15.91
C ILE A 220 2.25 20.13 15.81
N GLN A 221 2.88 19.22 16.57
CA GLN A 221 4.34 19.07 16.59
C GLN A 221 4.86 18.04 15.57
N GLY A 222 4.02 17.08 15.17
CA GLY A 222 4.39 15.97 14.26
C GLY A 222 4.90 14.74 14.98
N THR A 223 4.81 14.71 16.31
CA THR A 223 5.15 13.56 17.16
C THR A 223 3.94 12.91 17.79
N GLU A 224 2.75 13.45 17.53
CA GLU A 224 1.50 12.93 18.02
C GLU A 224 1.19 11.58 17.33
N LEU A 225 0.75 10.60 18.12
CA LEU A 225 0.34 9.27 17.66
C LEU A 225 -1.17 9.08 17.88
N THR A 226 -1.53 8.51 19.02
CA THR A 226 -2.94 8.23 19.35
C THR A 226 -3.75 9.51 19.52
N GLU A 227 -3.13 10.57 20.03
CA GLU A 227 -3.72 11.89 20.23
C GLU A 227 -4.21 12.49 18.91
N LEU A 228 -3.44 12.30 17.83
CA LEU A 228 -3.82 12.78 16.50
C LEU A 228 -5.13 12.15 16.03
N ASN A 229 -5.27 10.84 16.19
CA ASN A 229 -6.49 10.13 15.79
C ASN A 229 -7.75 10.59 16.57
N ASN A 230 -7.57 11.09 17.78
CA ASN A 230 -8.65 11.59 18.63
C ASN A 230 -8.94 13.08 18.42
N ASN A 231 -8.07 13.80 17.71
CA ASN A 231 -8.24 15.21 17.39
C ASN A 231 -9.08 15.36 16.11
N GLN A 232 -10.40 15.40 16.26
CA GLN A 232 -11.33 15.50 15.14
C GLN A 232 -11.14 16.74 14.29
N GLU A 233 -10.74 17.87 14.89
CA GLU A 233 -10.52 19.13 14.19
C GLU A 233 -9.32 19.02 13.24
N VAL A 234 -8.19 18.51 13.73
CA VAL A 234 -6.99 18.28 12.92
C VAL A 234 -7.24 17.22 11.85
N MET A 235 -7.94 16.14 12.17
CA MET A 235 -8.30 15.10 11.18
C MET A 235 -9.20 15.64 10.08
N GLU A 236 -10.14 16.54 10.40
CA GLU A 236 -10.97 17.20 9.41
C GLU A 236 -10.15 18.14 8.53
N HIS A 237 -9.21 18.90 9.11
CA HIS A 237 -8.30 19.78 8.38
C HIS A 237 -7.45 18.97 7.37
N ILE A 238 -6.82 17.89 7.84
CA ILE A 238 -6.05 16.96 6.99
C ILE A 238 -6.89 16.42 5.83
N GLU A 239 -8.13 16.00 6.12
CA GLU A 239 -9.03 15.44 5.10
C GLU A 239 -9.42 16.47 4.05
N ARG A 240 -9.63 17.73 4.42
CA ARG A 240 -9.90 18.81 3.45
C ARG A 240 -8.70 19.06 2.54
N ILE A 241 -7.49 19.13 3.12
CA ILE A 241 -6.25 19.25 2.34
C ILE A 241 -6.11 18.09 1.37
N ARG A 242 -6.34 16.85 1.84
CA ARG A 242 -6.31 15.64 1.02
C ARG A 242 -7.31 15.70 -0.13
N GLY A 243 -8.53 16.12 0.17
CA GLY A 243 -9.61 16.28 -0.81
C GLY A 243 -9.26 17.33 -1.87
N MET A 244 -8.77 18.49 -1.47
CA MET A 244 -8.34 19.55 -2.39
C MET A 244 -7.22 19.08 -3.31
N ALA A 245 -6.26 18.31 -2.78
CA ALA A 245 -5.22 17.69 -3.60
C ALA A 245 -5.80 16.67 -4.57
N ALA A 246 -6.74 15.81 -4.11
CA ALA A 246 -7.42 14.84 -4.96
C ALA A 246 -8.17 15.51 -6.12
N GLN A 247 -8.83 16.63 -5.85
CA GLN A 247 -9.49 17.43 -6.88
C GLN A 247 -8.48 18.04 -7.87
N LYS A 248 -7.41 18.63 -7.36
CA LYS A 248 -6.37 19.25 -8.20
C LYS A 248 -5.67 18.28 -9.14
N ILE A 249 -5.47 17.04 -8.71
CA ILE A 249 -4.85 15.99 -9.54
C ILE A 249 -5.86 15.19 -10.37
N GLY A 250 -7.14 15.56 -10.34
CA GLY A 250 -8.17 14.98 -11.20
C GLY A 250 -8.77 13.66 -10.74
N PHE A 251 -8.64 13.31 -9.46
CA PHE A 251 -9.21 12.07 -8.92
C PHE A 251 -10.70 12.21 -8.57
N VAL A 252 -11.14 13.42 -8.25
CA VAL A 252 -12.52 13.77 -7.96
C VAL A 252 -12.85 15.13 -8.58
N GLU A 253 -14.13 15.39 -8.83
CA GLU A 253 -14.58 16.69 -9.32
C GLU A 253 -14.73 17.72 -8.19
N ASP A 254 -15.19 17.27 -7.02
CA ASP A 254 -15.32 18.08 -5.81
C ASP A 254 -14.48 17.46 -4.68
N TYR A 255 -13.73 18.30 -3.95
CA TYR A 255 -12.84 17.86 -2.89
C TYR A 255 -13.55 17.08 -1.77
N MET A 256 -14.83 17.37 -1.51
CA MET A 256 -15.62 16.66 -0.50
C MET A 256 -15.92 15.20 -0.90
N GLU A 257 -15.89 14.87 -2.18
CA GLU A 257 -16.12 13.51 -2.67
C GLU A 257 -14.93 12.58 -2.40
N ALA A 258 -13.75 13.13 -2.10
CA ALA A 258 -12.55 12.34 -1.87
C ALA A 258 -12.72 11.31 -0.74
N ARG A 259 -13.55 11.61 0.26
CA ARG A 259 -13.87 10.69 1.37
C ARG A 259 -14.48 9.36 0.91
N THR A 260 -15.13 9.35 -0.23
CA THR A 260 -15.86 8.18 -0.73
C THR A 260 -15.30 7.65 -2.04
N LYS A 261 -14.81 8.53 -2.92
CA LYS A 261 -14.38 8.18 -4.28
C LYS A 261 -12.86 8.00 -4.43
N ALA A 262 -12.05 8.65 -3.57
CA ALA A 262 -10.59 8.64 -3.63
C ALA A 262 -9.97 8.32 -2.25
N THR A 263 -10.30 7.16 -1.69
CA THR A 263 -10.00 6.83 -0.30
C THR A 263 -8.58 6.35 -0.05
N SER A 264 -7.91 5.79 -1.06
CA SER A 264 -6.56 5.25 -0.94
C SER A 264 -5.46 6.23 -1.39
N ALA A 265 -5.82 7.23 -2.21
CA ALA A 265 -4.90 8.22 -2.75
C ALA A 265 -5.61 9.57 -3.06
N PRO A 266 -4.93 10.72 -2.94
CA PRO A 266 -3.60 10.86 -2.38
C PRO A 266 -3.59 10.57 -0.88
N LYS A 267 -2.42 10.16 -0.35
CA LYS A 267 -2.18 10.09 1.09
C LYS A 267 -1.71 11.45 1.59
N VAL A 268 -1.80 11.68 2.90
CA VAL A 268 -1.18 12.85 3.54
C VAL A 268 -0.02 12.37 4.41
N SER A 269 1.12 13.02 4.27
CA SER A 269 2.28 12.85 5.14
C SER A 269 2.54 14.15 5.87
N ILE A 270 2.47 14.09 7.19
CA ILE A 270 2.80 15.21 8.06
C ILE A 270 4.31 15.16 8.32
N VAL A 271 4.99 16.27 8.13
CA VAL A 271 6.44 16.36 8.31
C VAL A 271 6.80 17.45 9.32
N SER A 272 7.83 17.20 10.12
CA SER A 272 8.41 18.18 11.04
C SER A 272 9.95 18.12 10.99
N ALA A 273 10.63 19.08 11.61
CA ALA A 273 12.06 18.93 11.85
C ALA A 273 12.32 17.69 12.69
N PRO A 274 13.48 17.02 12.53
CA PRO A 274 13.84 15.85 13.32
C PRO A 274 13.77 16.13 14.82
N GLN A 275 13.25 15.16 15.57
CA GLN A 275 13.15 15.22 17.04
C GLN A 275 13.46 13.84 17.60
N ASP A 276 14.07 13.78 18.78
CA ASP A 276 14.25 12.50 19.48
C ASP A 276 12.89 11.85 19.73
N TYR A 277 12.78 10.55 19.44
CA TYR A 277 11.57 9.81 19.76
C TYR A 277 11.89 8.41 20.30
N VAL A 278 10.95 7.82 21.01
CA VAL A 278 11.05 6.44 21.51
C VAL A 278 10.30 5.53 20.55
N ASN A 279 11.02 4.56 19.98
CA ASN A 279 10.42 3.57 19.07
C ASN A 279 9.60 2.52 19.83
N MET A 280 8.94 1.61 19.09
CA MET A 280 8.10 0.56 19.67
C MET A 280 8.86 -0.42 20.57
N ASP A 281 10.19 -0.53 20.42
CA ASP A 281 11.05 -1.35 21.27
C ASP A 281 11.50 -0.62 22.57
N GLY A 282 11.04 0.61 22.78
CA GLY A 282 11.42 1.43 23.94
C GLY A 282 12.81 2.07 23.82
N LYS A 283 13.42 2.06 22.64
CA LYS A 283 14.73 2.68 22.39
C LYS A 283 14.55 4.10 21.87
N THR A 284 15.37 5.02 22.39
CA THR A 284 15.44 6.36 21.86
C THR A 284 16.13 6.36 20.49
N VAL A 285 15.50 6.93 19.49
CA VAL A 285 16.07 7.25 18.18
C VAL A 285 16.40 8.74 18.21
N PRO A 286 17.67 9.12 18.10
CA PRO A 286 18.06 10.52 18.18
C PRO A 286 17.70 11.28 16.89
N ALA A 287 17.48 12.58 17.01
CA ALA A 287 17.09 13.46 15.90
C ALA A 287 18.11 13.45 14.74
N ASP A 288 19.39 13.30 15.04
CA ASP A 288 20.47 13.26 14.04
C ASP A 288 20.53 11.94 13.24
N ALA A 289 19.72 10.95 13.60
CA ALA A 289 19.58 9.70 12.83
C ALA A 289 18.54 9.81 11.70
N MET A 290 17.90 10.96 11.50
CA MET A 290 16.88 11.17 10.48
C MET A 290 16.98 12.57 9.87
N ASP A 291 16.42 12.75 8.66
CA ASP A 291 16.42 14.03 7.94
C ASP A 291 15.16 14.87 8.24
N LEU A 292 14.04 14.22 8.54
CA LEU A 292 12.76 14.85 8.91
C LEU A 292 11.85 13.87 9.65
#